data_dbbf6285354ed9129a071d04e4a1eebc
#
_entry.id   dbbf6285354ed9129a071d04e4a1eebc
#
_cell.length_a   1.000
_cell.length_b   1.000
_cell.length_c   1.000
_cell.angle_alpha   90.00
_cell.angle_beta   90.00
_cell.angle_gamma   90.00
#
_symmetry.space_group_name_H-M   'P 1'
#
loop_
_entity.id
_entity.type
_entity.pdbx_description
1 polymer ?
#
loop_
_entity_poly.entity_id
_entity_poly.type
_entity_poly.pdbx_seq_one_letter_code
_entity_poly.pdbx_strand_id
1 'polypeptide(L)'
;MQCIEGLIKEVYNSSKIPFKLIVGGVGTYCSPMFNISEQYIRRTTEYRKVEYTIIVDKKYELAIDLLKCYCESNFKDIIIKKEDLLNSLLSEKDISTEVVDIVWPELNESFELINIYTDIYSNELYEEIKYIYSSDKIEVIYYGNAILVVGNIENILQTVDDIRSRFNEYYKKNYITYGKVNNYLSLKQVYDKTTYKLELAVKYGVKDIVFGEKELILEELVEALSDEVKDKIREDFSYKITKLDEEMLKTIEVFFDCGLNLSEAAKELYIHRNTLIYRLDKIQRITSYDIRKFNNAMIFKIIFLYIGRKVI
;
A
#
# COMPACT_ATOMS: atom_id res chain seq x y z
N MET A 1 13.93 -19.24 -7.67
CA MET A 1 13.12 -20.01 -6.68
C MET A 1 13.04 -21.44 -7.16
N GLN A 2 13.44 -22.41 -6.37
CA GLN A 2 13.30 -23.82 -6.75
C GLN A 2 11.81 -24.19 -6.57
N CYS A 3 11.17 -24.63 -7.64
CA CYS A 3 9.84 -25.24 -7.60
C CYS A 3 9.89 -26.53 -6.75
N ILE A 4 8.79 -26.92 -6.08
CA ILE A 4 8.69 -28.18 -5.31
C ILE A 4 9.19 -29.38 -6.13
N GLU A 5 8.91 -29.40 -7.44
CA GLU A 5 9.43 -30.43 -8.34
C GLU A 5 10.96 -30.40 -8.44
N GLY A 6 11.59 -29.23 -8.43
CA GLY A 6 13.04 -29.08 -8.40
C GLY A 6 13.63 -29.66 -7.13
N LEU A 7 13.03 -29.34 -5.96
CA LEU A 7 13.41 -29.90 -4.67
C LEU A 7 13.31 -31.43 -4.68
N ILE A 8 12.18 -31.99 -5.15
CA ILE A 8 11.97 -33.43 -5.17
C ILE A 8 13.01 -34.13 -6.04
N LYS A 9 13.37 -33.53 -7.19
CA LYS A 9 14.45 -34.04 -8.04
C LYS A 9 15.79 -33.98 -7.34
N GLU A 10 16.07 -32.92 -6.61
CA GLU A 10 17.32 -32.76 -5.87
C GLU A 10 17.42 -33.76 -4.71
N VAL A 11 16.35 -33.90 -3.90
CA VAL A 11 16.23 -34.89 -2.84
C VAL A 11 16.42 -36.31 -3.39
N TYR A 12 15.77 -36.62 -4.52
CA TYR A 12 15.94 -37.90 -5.18
C TYR A 12 17.37 -38.10 -5.70
N ASN A 13 17.96 -37.09 -6.33
CA ASN A 13 19.32 -37.17 -6.85
C ASN A 13 20.38 -37.42 -5.76
N SER A 14 20.15 -36.85 -4.57
CA SER A 14 21.03 -36.98 -3.42
C SER A 14 20.81 -38.31 -2.69
N SER A 15 19.56 -38.69 -2.45
CA SER A 15 19.20 -39.90 -1.68
C SER A 15 19.17 -41.20 -2.51
N LYS A 16 18.85 -41.08 -3.81
CA LYS A 16 18.48 -42.18 -4.72
C LYS A 16 17.28 -43.01 -4.23
N ILE A 17 16.49 -42.45 -3.30
CA ILE A 17 15.31 -43.10 -2.74
C ILE A 17 14.07 -42.57 -3.46
N PRO A 18 13.29 -43.41 -4.14
CA PRO A 18 12.02 -43.00 -4.71
C PRO A 18 11.00 -42.69 -3.59
N PHE A 19 10.37 -41.53 -3.65
CA PHE A 19 9.33 -41.15 -2.71
C PHE A 19 8.23 -40.32 -3.35
N LYS A 20 7.11 -40.25 -2.66
CA LYS A 20 5.99 -39.38 -3.00
C LYS A 20 5.79 -38.41 -1.85
N LEU A 21 5.66 -37.14 -2.17
CA LEU A 21 5.37 -36.07 -1.23
C LEU A 21 3.93 -35.56 -1.51
N ILE A 22 3.12 -35.54 -0.46
CA ILE A 22 1.80 -34.89 -0.47
C ILE A 22 1.90 -33.71 0.48
N VAL A 23 1.63 -32.52 -0.02
CA VAL A 23 1.62 -31.31 0.80
C VAL A 23 0.18 -30.84 0.91
N GLY A 24 -0.32 -30.70 2.11
CA GLY A 24 -1.71 -30.35 2.40
C GLY A 24 -2.08 -29.01 1.74
N GLY A 25 -3.20 -29.03 1.01
CA GLY A 25 -3.68 -27.85 0.28
C GLY A 25 -2.95 -27.53 -1.03
N VAL A 26 -1.83 -28.18 -1.34
CA VAL A 26 -0.93 -27.81 -2.45
C VAL A 26 -0.91 -28.82 -3.57
N GLY A 27 -0.74 -30.08 -3.25
CA GLY A 27 -0.69 -31.11 -4.28
C GLY A 27 0.11 -32.35 -3.92
N THR A 28 0.26 -33.18 -4.94
CA THR A 28 0.95 -34.47 -4.85
C THR A 28 2.09 -34.50 -5.84
N TYR A 29 3.31 -34.75 -5.35
CA TYR A 29 4.53 -34.76 -6.13
C TYR A 29 5.22 -36.11 -6.02
N CYS A 30 5.70 -36.64 -7.13
CA CYS A 30 6.40 -37.91 -7.17
C CYS A 30 7.84 -37.68 -7.63
N SER A 31 8.79 -38.29 -6.91
CA SER A 31 10.18 -38.34 -7.38
C SER A 31 10.32 -39.24 -8.61
N PRO A 32 11.36 -39.10 -9.42
CA PRO A 32 11.67 -40.06 -10.45
C PRO A 32 11.71 -41.48 -9.88
N MET A 33 11.29 -42.46 -10.69
CA MET A 33 11.27 -43.86 -10.33
C MET A 33 10.32 -44.27 -9.17
N PHE A 34 9.51 -43.33 -8.66
CA PHE A 34 8.50 -43.69 -7.67
C PHE A 34 7.39 -44.51 -8.32
N ASN A 35 7.20 -45.74 -7.82
CA ASN A 35 6.07 -46.58 -8.19
C ASN A 35 5.42 -47.10 -6.91
N ILE A 36 4.10 -47.08 -6.84
CA ILE A 36 3.38 -47.58 -5.67
C ILE A 36 3.51 -49.10 -5.68
N SER A 37 4.28 -49.63 -4.70
CA SER A 37 4.34 -51.08 -4.43
C SER A 37 3.14 -51.47 -3.55
N GLU A 38 2.88 -52.79 -3.45
CA GLU A 38 1.85 -53.31 -2.52
C GLU A 38 2.18 -53.06 -1.05
N GLN A 39 3.44 -52.72 -0.75
CA GLN A 39 3.93 -52.42 0.60
C GLN A 39 4.62 -51.03 0.65
N TYR A 40 3.90 -50.05 1.11
CA TYR A 40 4.45 -48.71 1.33
C TYR A 40 4.27 -48.26 2.78
N ILE A 41 5.13 -47.31 3.20
CA ILE A 41 5.02 -46.63 4.47
C ILE A 41 4.71 -45.17 4.22
N ARG A 42 3.78 -44.68 5.03
CA ARG A 42 3.31 -43.32 5.00
C ARG A 42 3.62 -42.66 6.33
N ARG A 43 4.26 -41.47 6.30
CA ARG A 43 4.48 -40.65 7.49
C ARG A 43 3.96 -39.25 7.24
N THR A 44 2.96 -38.85 8.01
CA THR A 44 2.39 -37.51 7.99
C THR A 44 3.02 -36.70 9.14
N THR A 45 3.41 -35.49 8.88
CA THR A 45 4.02 -34.56 9.83
C THR A 45 3.68 -33.12 9.44
N GLU A 46 3.98 -32.19 10.33
CA GLU A 46 3.73 -30.77 10.11
C GLU A 46 5.04 -30.00 10.15
N TYR A 47 5.22 -29.05 9.23
CA TYR A 47 6.30 -28.08 9.24
C TYR A 47 5.76 -26.68 9.04
N ARG A 48 5.92 -25.80 10.05
CA ARG A 48 5.40 -24.42 10.04
C ARG A 48 3.90 -24.30 9.70
N LYS A 49 3.07 -25.14 10.33
CA LYS A 49 1.60 -25.24 10.13
C LYS A 49 1.17 -25.83 8.77
N VAL A 50 2.08 -26.30 7.95
CA VAL A 50 1.76 -27.01 6.71
C VAL A 50 1.91 -28.50 6.96
N GLU A 51 0.77 -29.23 6.88
CA GLU A 51 0.79 -30.69 6.96
C GLU A 51 1.35 -31.27 5.65
N TYR A 52 2.28 -32.18 5.76
CA TYR A 52 2.79 -32.92 4.61
C TYR A 52 2.99 -34.39 4.92
N THR A 53 2.91 -35.23 3.88
CA THR A 53 3.04 -36.67 3.98
C THR A 53 4.13 -37.17 3.03
N ILE A 54 5.05 -37.93 3.55
CA ILE A 54 6.04 -38.66 2.76
C ILE A 54 5.62 -40.11 2.66
N ILE A 55 5.64 -40.66 1.46
CA ILE A 55 5.33 -42.05 1.15
C ILE A 55 6.56 -42.68 0.48
N VAL A 56 7.02 -43.83 1.01
CA VAL A 56 8.13 -44.61 0.46
C VAL A 56 7.78 -46.07 0.42
N ASP A 57 8.47 -46.84 -0.40
CA ASP A 57 8.42 -48.31 -0.36
C ASP A 57 8.95 -48.80 1.02
N LYS A 58 8.35 -49.86 1.56
CA LYS A 58 8.68 -50.43 2.89
C LYS A 58 10.17 -50.76 3.03
N LYS A 59 10.86 -51.12 1.96
CA LYS A 59 12.32 -51.36 1.98
C LYS A 59 13.17 -50.13 2.38
N TYR A 60 12.58 -48.94 2.26
CA TYR A 60 13.23 -47.66 2.64
C TYR A 60 12.71 -47.09 3.97
N GLU A 61 12.01 -47.89 4.78
CA GLU A 61 11.43 -47.46 6.06
C GLU A 61 12.40 -46.70 6.95
N LEU A 62 13.62 -47.21 7.10
CA LEU A 62 14.66 -46.57 7.93
C LEU A 62 15.15 -45.23 7.40
N ALA A 63 14.92 -44.94 6.14
CA ALA A 63 15.34 -43.70 5.51
C ALA A 63 14.29 -42.60 5.53
N ILE A 64 13.05 -42.89 5.97
CA ILE A 64 11.94 -41.94 5.91
C ILE A 64 12.20 -40.70 6.80
N ASP A 65 12.86 -40.88 7.95
CA ASP A 65 13.20 -39.75 8.84
C ASP A 65 14.33 -38.88 8.29
N LEU A 66 15.27 -39.49 7.57
CA LEU A 66 16.32 -38.77 6.83
C LEU A 66 15.73 -37.95 5.69
N LEU A 67 14.80 -38.54 4.91
CA LEU A 67 14.05 -37.83 3.87
C LEU A 67 13.24 -36.68 4.45
N LYS A 68 12.61 -36.90 5.62
CA LYS A 68 11.91 -35.86 6.34
C LYS A 68 12.83 -34.69 6.69
N CYS A 69 13.95 -34.94 7.37
CA CYS A 69 14.91 -33.90 7.74
C CYS A 69 15.46 -33.17 6.51
N TYR A 70 15.71 -33.88 5.42
CA TYR A 70 16.22 -33.29 4.19
C TYR A 70 15.16 -32.43 3.51
N CYS A 71 13.91 -32.88 3.46
CA CYS A 71 12.78 -32.08 2.97
C CYS A 71 12.60 -30.82 3.83
N GLU A 72 12.58 -30.96 5.16
CA GLU A 72 12.42 -29.82 6.09
C GLU A 72 13.55 -28.81 6.00
N SER A 73 14.80 -29.25 5.79
CA SER A 73 15.93 -28.32 5.62
C SER A 73 15.82 -27.49 4.35
N ASN A 74 15.24 -28.06 3.29
CA ASN A 74 15.03 -27.39 2.00
C ASN A 74 13.67 -26.68 1.93
N PHE A 75 12.69 -27.06 2.75
CA PHE A 75 11.46 -26.30 2.91
C PHE A 75 11.70 -24.89 3.45
N LYS A 76 12.83 -24.63 4.12
CA LYS A 76 13.21 -23.28 4.52
C LYS A 76 13.29 -22.31 3.33
N ASP A 77 13.71 -22.84 2.17
CA ASP A 77 13.84 -22.05 0.94
C ASP A 77 12.52 -21.98 0.13
N ILE A 78 11.56 -22.85 0.45
CA ILE A 78 10.28 -22.97 -0.23
C ILE A 78 9.14 -22.37 0.61
N ILE A 79 9.16 -22.54 1.93
CA ILE A 79 8.19 -21.90 2.83
C ILE A 79 8.64 -20.46 3.08
N ILE A 80 8.36 -19.64 2.09
CA ILE A 80 8.49 -18.19 2.16
C ILE A 80 7.50 -17.71 3.23
N LYS A 81 7.92 -16.82 4.11
CA LYS A 81 7.01 -16.11 4.99
C LYS A 81 6.09 -15.23 4.14
N LYS A 82 4.88 -14.94 4.62
CA LYS A 82 3.96 -13.99 3.96
C LYS A 82 4.65 -12.65 3.66
N GLU A 83 5.48 -12.17 4.58
CA GLU A 83 6.30 -10.96 4.42
C GLU A 83 7.24 -11.06 3.21
N ASP A 84 7.96 -12.20 3.04
CA ASP A 84 8.87 -12.42 1.91
C ASP A 84 8.11 -12.54 0.58
N LEU A 85 6.90 -13.15 0.61
CA LEU A 85 6.00 -13.21 -0.54
C LEU A 85 5.57 -11.81 -0.96
N LEU A 86 5.07 -11.00 -0.03
CA LEU A 86 4.67 -9.62 -0.31
C LEU A 86 5.84 -8.79 -0.86
N ASN A 87 7.02 -8.88 -0.23
CA ASN A 87 8.22 -8.19 -0.71
C ASN A 87 8.59 -8.59 -2.14
N SER A 88 8.42 -9.87 -2.49
CA SER A 88 8.69 -10.38 -3.82
C SER A 88 7.66 -9.88 -4.84
N LEU A 89 6.37 -9.91 -4.50
CA LEU A 89 5.28 -9.40 -5.35
C LEU A 89 5.41 -7.88 -5.59
N LEU A 90 5.72 -7.12 -4.54
CA LEU A 90 5.91 -5.67 -4.65
C LEU A 90 7.17 -5.29 -5.42
N SER A 91 8.18 -6.16 -5.46
CA SER A 91 9.41 -5.97 -6.24
C SER A 91 9.33 -6.53 -7.67
N GLU A 92 8.12 -6.89 -8.13
CA GLU A 92 7.85 -7.47 -9.47
C GLU A 92 8.71 -8.69 -9.79
N LYS A 93 9.08 -9.47 -8.77
CA LYS A 93 9.71 -10.77 -9.00
C LYS A 93 8.67 -11.74 -9.54
N ASP A 94 9.09 -12.54 -10.51
CA ASP A 94 8.24 -13.58 -11.06
C ASP A 94 7.95 -14.66 -10.00
N ILE A 95 6.71 -14.72 -9.55
CA ILE A 95 6.21 -15.64 -8.53
C ILE A 95 5.19 -16.55 -9.18
N SER A 96 5.41 -17.86 -9.10
CA SER A 96 4.43 -18.81 -9.61
C SER A 96 3.17 -18.82 -8.74
N THR A 97 2.01 -19.05 -9.36
CA THR A 97 0.71 -19.17 -8.66
C THR A 97 0.76 -20.23 -7.56
N GLU A 98 1.49 -21.32 -7.79
CA GLU A 98 1.66 -22.40 -6.81
C GLU A 98 2.26 -21.92 -5.49
N VAL A 99 3.18 -20.95 -5.54
CA VAL A 99 3.78 -20.36 -4.33
C VAL A 99 2.75 -19.55 -3.57
N VAL A 100 1.92 -18.77 -4.27
CA VAL A 100 0.84 -18.01 -3.65
C VAL A 100 -0.18 -18.96 -3.02
N ASP A 101 -0.57 -20.03 -3.72
CA ASP A 101 -1.51 -21.04 -3.22
C ASP A 101 -1.01 -21.74 -1.94
N ILE A 102 0.31 -21.90 -1.81
CA ILE A 102 0.94 -22.52 -0.65
C ILE A 102 1.05 -21.55 0.53
N VAL A 103 1.52 -20.33 0.26
CA VAL A 103 1.90 -19.39 1.31
C VAL A 103 0.72 -18.57 1.80
N TRP A 104 -0.13 -18.14 0.84
CA TRP A 104 -1.25 -17.27 1.17
C TRP A 104 -2.34 -17.34 0.07
N PRO A 105 -3.13 -18.43 0.03
CA PRO A 105 -4.11 -18.66 -1.03
C PRO A 105 -5.19 -17.58 -1.15
N GLU A 106 -5.47 -16.85 -0.05
CA GLU A 106 -6.45 -15.77 -0.03
C GLU A 106 -6.07 -14.60 -0.96
N LEU A 107 -4.79 -14.45 -1.33
CA LEU A 107 -4.35 -13.43 -2.27
C LEU A 107 -4.80 -13.69 -3.73
N ASN A 108 -5.36 -14.86 -4.03
CA ASN A 108 -6.01 -15.14 -5.31
C ASN A 108 -7.38 -14.46 -5.45
N GLU A 109 -7.99 -14.13 -4.32
CA GLU A 109 -9.25 -13.38 -4.24
C GLU A 109 -8.99 -11.89 -4.00
N SER A 110 -10.07 -11.12 -3.84
CA SER A 110 -9.93 -9.70 -3.54
C SER A 110 -9.61 -9.46 -2.06
N PHE A 111 -8.67 -8.56 -1.82
CA PHE A 111 -8.23 -8.13 -0.50
C PHE A 111 -7.94 -6.63 -0.49
N GLU A 112 -7.59 -6.07 0.64
CA GLU A 112 -7.31 -4.65 0.83
C GLU A 112 -5.81 -4.41 1.08
N LEU A 113 -5.36 -3.23 0.63
CA LEU A 113 -4.06 -2.65 0.94
C LEU A 113 -4.27 -1.32 1.65
N ILE A 114 -3.70 -1.15 2.83
CA ILE A 114 -3.53 0.15 3.50
C ILE A 114 -2.04 0.50 3.43
N ASN A 115 -1.74 1.72 2.99
CA ASN A 115 -0.40 2.25 2.85
C ASN A 115 -0.27 3.47 3.76
N ILE A 116 0.62 3.41 4.74
CA ILE A 116 0.78 4.38 5.83
C ILE A 116 2.14 5.04 5.70
N TYR A 117 2.13 6.34 5.51
CA TYR A 117 3.33 7.18 5.46
C TYR A 117 3.47 8.01 6.74
N THR A 118 4.68 8.07 7.26
CA THR A 118 5.08 9.00 8.32
C THR A 118 6.39 9.69 7.92
N ASP A 119 6.54 10.97 8.26
CA ASP A 119 7.76 11.74 7.96
C ASP A 119 8.99 11.26 8.76
N ILE A 120 8.76 10.53 9.84
CA ILE A 120 9.79 9.93 10.67
C ILE A 120 9.47 8.44 10.80
N TYR A 121 10.44 7.58 10.49
CA TYR A 121 10.31 6.15 10.77
C TYR A 121 10.13 5.91 12.28
N SER A 122 9.08 5.19 12.63
CA SER A 122 8.83 4.78 14.00
C SER A 122 8.68 3.27 14.08
N ASN A 123 9.67 2.64 14.69
CA ASN A 123 9.59 1.22 15.00
C ASN A 123 8.45 0.91 15.98
N GLU A 124 8.16 1.84 16.89
CA GLU A 124 7.07 1.68 17.86
C GLU A 124 5.71 1.62 17.16
N LEU A 125 5.43 2.52 16.24
CA LEU A 125 4.19 2.51 15.45
C LEU A 125 4.09 1.25 14.60
N TYR A 126 5.18 0.84 13.96
CA TYR A 126 5.21 -0.39 13.17
C TYR A 126 4.88 -1.63 14.02
N GLU A 127 5.56 -1.80 15.15
CA GLU A 127 5.33 -2.94 16.04
C GLU A 127 3.93 -2.92 16.66
N GLU A 128 3.40 -1.74 16.98
CA GLU A 128 2.03 -1.59 17.48
C GLU A 128 1.01 -2.01 16.42
N ILE A 129 1.10 -1.48 15.19
CA ILE A 129 0.22 -1.84 14.09
C ILE A 129 0.34 -3.33 13.77
N LYS A 130 1.55 -3.86 13.74
CA LYS A 130 1.83 -5.28 13.50
C LYS A 130 1.20 -6.17 14.57
N TYR A 131 1.35 -5.80 15.84
CA TYR A 131 0.76 -6.55 16.95
C TYR A 131 -0.76 -6.61 16.90
N ILE A 132 -1.41 -5.52 16.49
CA ILE A 132 -2.87 -5.40 16.49
C ILE A 132 -3.50 -6.09 15.28
N TYR A 133 -2.93 -5.91 14.10
CA TYR A 133 -3.57 -6.29 12.84
C TYR A 133 -3.04 -7.57 12.22
N SER A 134 -1.80 -8.02 12.53
CA SER A 134 -1.29 -9.26 11.96
C SER A 134 -2.09 -10.48 12.43
N SER A 135 -2.52 -11.28 11.49
CA SER A 135 -3.34 -12.48 11.71
C SER A 135 -3.10 -13.50 10.60
N ASP A 136 -3.82 -14.61 10.61
CA ASP A 136 -3.77 -15.56 9.49
C ASP A 136 -4.27 -14.97 8.17
N LYS A 137 -5.07 -13.87 8.21
CA LYS A 137 -5.66 -13.21 7.04
C LYS A 137 -5.04 -11.86 6.70
N ILE A 138 -4.23 -11.29 7.58
CA ILE A 138 -3.64 -9.95 7.43
C ILE A 138 -2.17 -10.01 7.79
N GLU A 139 -1.32 -9.43 6.96
CA GLU A 139 0.11 -9.25 7.23
C GLU A 139 0.45 -7.76 7.26
N VAL A 140 1.34 -7.39 8.18
CA VAL A 140 1.86 -6.03 8.29
C VAL A 140 3.35 -6.05 8.01
N ILE A 141 3.76 -5.29 7.00
CA ILE A 141 5.17 -5.21 6.60
C ILE A 141 5.63 -3.76 6.53
N TYR A 142 6.94 -3.56 6.68
CA TYR A 142 7.58 -2.30 6.33
C TYR A 142 8.21 -2.43 4.93
N TYR A 143 7.76 -1.59 3.99
CA TYR A 143 8.24 -1.63 2.60
C TYR A 143 8.51 -0.23 2.07
N GLY A 144 9.72 -0.01 1.53
CA GLY A 144 10.16 1.33 1.16
C GLY A 144 10.19 2.27 2.37
N ASN A 145 9.38 3.30 2.36
CA ASN A 145 9.24 4.28 3.45
C ASN A 145 7.85 4.25 4.09
N ALA A 146 7.14 3.13 3.99
CA ALA A 146 5.76 3.01 4.44
C ALA A 146 5.51 1.72 5.20
N ILE A 147 4.51 1.75 6.09
CA ILE A 147 3.95 0.56 6.71
C ILE A 147 2.78 0.12 5.84
N LEU A 148 2.78 -1.13 5.41
CA LEU A 148 1.71 -1.71 4.62
C LEU A 148 0.93 -2.71 5.47
N VAL A 149 -0.40 -2.59 5.46
CA VAL A 149 -1.33 -3.59 6.00
C VAL A 149 -2.05 -4.22 4.82
N VAL A 150 -1.84 -5.53 4.63
CA VAL A 150 -2.31 -6.26 3.44
C VAL A 150 -3.14 -7.46 3.88
N GLY A 151 -4.29 -7.64 3.28
CA GLY A 151 -5.10 -8.84 3.52
C GLY A 151 -6.61 -8.58 3.52
N ASN A 152 -7.36 -9.54 4.03
CA ASN A 152 -8.82 -9.45 4.11
C ASN A 152 -9.23 -8.63 5.33
N ILE A 153 -9.50 -7.34 5.10
CA ILE A 153 -9.89 -6.36 6.12
C ILE A 153 -11.41 -6.17 6.04
N GLU A 154 -12.14 -6.62 7.06
CA GLU A 154 -13.62 -6.60 7.06
C GLU A 154 -14.22 -5.19 6.96
N ASN A 155 -13.62 -4.21 7.63
CA ASN A 155 -14.07 -2.81 7.61
C ASN A 155 -12.88 -1.87 7.46
N ILE A 156 -12.52 -1.59 6.21
CA ILE A 156 -11.34 -0.78 5.90
C ILE A 156 -11.43 0.64 6.48
N LEU A 157 -12.60 1.29 6.45
CA LEU A 157 -12.75 2.65 6.96
C LEU A 157 -12.54 2.70 8.48
N GLN A 158 -13.10 1.76 9.22
CA GLN A 158 -12.89 1.68 10.66
C GLN A 158 -11.44 1.37 11.00
N THR A 159 -10.81 0.44 10.28
CA THR A 159 -9.39 0.11 10.47
C THR A 159 -8.49 1.33 10.22
N VAL A 160 -8.77 2.10 9.17
CA VAL A 160 -8.03 3.31 8.85
C VAL A 160 -8.21 4.40 9.92
N ASP A 161 -9.43 4.59 10.44
CA ASP A 161 -9.68 5.55 11.53
C ASP A 161 -9.01 5.11 12.84
N ASP A 162 -8.99 3.82 13.15
CA ASP A 162 -8.27 3.28 14.29
C ASP A 162 -6.75 3.49 14.16
N ILE A 163 -6.18 3.25 12.98
CA ILE A 163 -4.76 3.53 12.70
C ILE A 163 -4.47 5.02 12.82
N ARG A 164 -5.33 5.88 12.24
CA ARG A 164 -5.20 7.34 12.35
C ARG A 164 -5.16 7.83 13.79
N SER A 165 -5.99 7.24 14.66
CA SER A 165 -6.05 7.63 16.07
C SER A 165 -4.77 7.34 16.86
N ARG A 166 -3.87 6.51 16.31
CA ARG A 166 -2.57 6.15 16.91
C ARG A 166 -1.44 7.09 16.50
N PHE A 167 -1.68 7.97 15.53
CA PHE A 167 -0.73 9.03 15.24
C PHE A 167 -0.66 9.99 16.41
N ASN A 168 0.54 10.20 16.91
CA ASN A 168 0.81 11.15 17.99
C ASN A 168 1.32 12.48 17.43
N GLU A 169 1.47 13.47 18.30
CA GLU A 169 1.93 14.83 17.94
C GLU A 169 3.37 14.88 17.41
N TYR A 170 4.13 13.78 17.50
CA TYR A 170 5.51 13.72 17.00
C TYR A 170 5.56 13.66 15.46
N TYR A 171 4.50 13.17 14.81
CA TYR A 171 4.46 13.08 13.35
C TYR A 171 3.92 14.38 12.76
N LYS A 172 4.79 15.17 12.14
CA LYS A 172 4.39 16.41 11.46
C LYS A 172 3.64 16.18 10.16
N LYS A 173 3.97 15.08 9.48
CA LYS A 173 3.32 14.64 8.24
C LYS A 173 3.06 13.16 8.33
N ASN A 174 1.79 12.81 8.35
CA ASN A 174 1.33 11.43 8.34
C ASN A 174 0.14 11.34 7.41
N TYR A 175 0.14 10.33 6.57
CA TYR A 175 -0.91 10.11 5.59
C TYR A 175 -1.21 8.63 5.48
N ILE A 176 -2.46 8.30 5.24
CA ILE A 176 -2.93 6.94 5.01
C ILE A 176 -3.65 6.92 3.66
N THR A 177 -3.24 5.99 2.81
CA THR A 177 -3.99 5.68 1.61
C THR A 177 -4.42 4.23 1.65
N TYR A 178 -5.51 3.92 0.96
CA TYR A 178 -5.99 2.55 0.87
C TYR A 178 -6.60 2.27 -0.50
N GLY A 179 -6.61 1.00 -0.87
CA GLY A 179 -7.19 0.54 -2.11
C GLY A 179 -7.55 -0.93 -2.09
N LYS A 180 -8.50 -1.31 -2.94
CA LYS A 180 -8.91 -2.69 -3.13
C LYS A 180 -8.02 -3.36 -4.17
N VAL A 181 -7.48 -4.52 -3.83
CA VAL A 181 -6.66 -5.37 -4.69
C VAL A 181 -7.52 -6.52 -5.19
N ASN A 182 -7.60 -6.74 -6.48
CA ASN A 182 -8.45 -7.80 -7.05
C ASN A 182 -7.84 -9.20 -6.84
N ASN A 183 -6.52 -9.30 -6.95
CA ASN A 183 -5.72 -10.50 -6.69
C ASN A 183 -4.24 -10.11 -6.60
N TYR A 184 -3.36 -11.05 -6.24
CA TYR A 184 -1.93 -10.79 -6.06
C TYR A 184 -1.24 -10.15 -7.28
N LEU A 185 -1.69 -10.43 -8.52
CA LEU A 185 -1.12 -9.84 -9.74
C LEU A 185 -1.35 -8.34 -9.83
N SER A 186 -2.41 -7.82 -9.21
CA SER A 186 -2.72 -6.40 -9.17
C SER A 186 -2.15 -5.65 -7.95
N LEU A 187 -1.51 -6.36 -7.00
CA LEU A 187 -0.99 -5.78 -5.76
C LEU A 187 -0.01 -4.63 -6.03
N LYS A 188 0.97 -4.86 -6.90
CA LYS A 188 1.98 -3.83 -7.24
C LYS A 188 1.32 -2.60 -7.85
N GLN A 189 0.38 -2.76 -8.76
CA GLN A 189 -0.33 -1.65 -9.38
C GLN A 189 -1.10 -0.81 -8.34
N VAL A 190 -1.78 -1.47 -7.39
CA VAL A 190 -2.52 -0.77 -6.31
C VAL A 190 -1.54 -0.09 -5.36
N TYR A 191 -0.43 -0.74 -5.02
CA TYR A 191 0.64 -0.14 -4.21
C TYR A 191 1.20 1.13 -4.87
N ASP A 192 1.51 1.10 -6.17
CA ASP A 192 2.03 2.26 -6.88
C ASP A 192 1.01 3.42 -6.90
N LYS A 193 -0.27 3.11 -7.12
CA LYS A 193 -1.33 4.12 -7.06
C LYS A 193 -1.48 4.74 -5.67
N THR A 194 -1.46 3.92 -4.61
CA THR A 194 -1.56 4.43 -3.24
C THR A 194 -0.33 5.22 -2.84
N THR A 195 0.86 4.79 -3.24
CA THR A 195 2.12 5.52 -3.02
C THR A 195 2.14 6.86 -3.74
N TYR A 196 1.70 6.90 -5.00
CA TYR A 196 1.59 8.14 -5.75
C TYR A 196 0.67 9.16 -5.07
N LYS A 197 -0.45 8.70 -4.50
CA LYS A 197 -1.33 9.59 -3.70
C LYS A 197 -0.66 10.11 -2.44
N LEU A 198 0.13 9.29 -1.74
CA LEU A 198 0.94 9.75 -0.61
C LEU A 198 1.94 10.84 -1.03
N GLU A 199 2.62 10.66 -2.15
CA GLU A 199 3.54 11.66 -2.71
C GLU A 199 2.81 12.97 -3.02
N LEU A 200 1.61 12.91 -3.61
CA LEU A 200 0.78 14.07 -3.86
C LEU A 200 0.37 14.77 -2.55
N ALA A 201 -0.09 14.00 -1.56
CA ALA A 201 -0.48 14.54 -0.27
C ALA A 201 0.69 15.27 0.42
N VAL A 202 1.88 14.68 0.39
CA VAL A 202 3.12 15.31 0.89
C VAL A 202 3.46 16.57 0.10
N LYS A 203 3.46 16.47 -1.24
CA LYS A 203 3.84 17.57 -2.15
C LYS A 203 2.92 18.77 -2.01
N TYR A 204 1.62 18.52 -1.97
CA TYR A 204 0.61 19.57 -1.85
C TYR A 204 0.27 19.91 -0.39
N GLY A 205 0.85 19.19 0.59
CA GLY A 205 0.65 19.38 2.04
C GLY A 205 -0.85 19.40 2.37
N VAL A 206 -1.58 18.40 1.91
CA VAL A 206 -3.02 18.31 2.09
C VAL A 206 -3.35 18.21 3.57
N LYS A 207 -4.46 18.82 4.02
CA LYS A 207 -4.85 18.81 5.43
C LYS A 207 -5.45 17.49 5.89
N ASP A 208 -6.16 16.83 4.98
CA ASP A 208 -6.71 15.51 5.26
C ASP A 208 -5.59 14.48 5.37
N ILE A 209 -5.80 13.49 6.22
CA ILE A 209 -4.80 12.47 6.53
C ILE A 209 -5.08 11.18 5.77
N VAL A 210 -6.35 10.92 5.40
CA VAL A 210 -6.81 9.67 4.83
C VAL A 210 -7.34 9.88 3.43
N PHE A 211 -6.87 9.05 2.48
CA PHE A 211 -7.28 9.14 1.07
C PHE A 211 -7.60 7.75 0.49
N GLY A 212 -8.78 7.59 -0.09
CA GLY A 212 -9.14 6.46 -0.93
C GLY A 212 -8.89 6.72 -2.42
N GLU A 213 -9.56 5.96 -3.29
CA GLU A 213 -9.32 6.03 -4.73
C GLU A 213 -9.77 7.34 -5.40
N LYS A 214 -10.78 8.03 -4.84
CA LYS A 214 -11.43 9.20 -5.46
C LYS A 214 -10.91 10.53 -4.95
N GLU A 215 -10.11 10.53 -3.92
CA GLU A 215 -9.53 11.73 -3.35
C GLU A 215 -8.27 12.15 -4.12
N LEU A 216 -7.88 13.41 -4.01
CA LEU A 216 -6.71 14.03 -4.66
C LEU A 216 -6.77 14.08 -6.21
N ILE A 217 -7.95 13.96 -6.81
CA ILE A 217 -8.11 14.05 -8.28
C ILE A 217 -7.65 15.42 -8.81
N LEU A 218 -7.88 16.48 -8.05
CA LEU A 218 -7.46 17.82 -8.48
C LEU A 218 -5.92 17.95 -8.49
N GLU A 219 -5.26 17.42 -7.49
CA GLU A 219 -3.81 17.35 -7.39
C GLU A 219 -3.22 16.49 -8.53
N GLU A 220 -3.84 15.34 -8.84
CA GLU A 220 -3.47 14.51 -10.00
C GLU A 220 -3.60 15.27 -11.31
N LEU A 221 -4.70 16.02 -11.52
CA LEU A 221 -4.91 16.83 -12.71
C LEU A 221 -3.86 17.92 -12.84
N VAL A 222 -3.48 18.57 -11.74
CA VAL A 222 -2.40 19.59 -11.73
C VAL A 222 -1.05 18.97 -12.09
N GLU A 223 -0.75 17.76 -11.60
CA GLU A 223 0.47 17.05 -12.00
C GLU A 223 0.47 16.66 -13.48
N ALA A 224 -0.67 16.29 -14.04
CA ALA A 224 -0.83 15.90 -15.43
C ALA A 224 -0.78 17.08 -16.42
N LEU A 225 -0.75 18.35 -15.95
CA LEU A 225 -0.57 19.49 -16.84
C LEU A 225 0.77 19.40 -17.58
N SER A 226 0.75 19.75 -18.86
CA SER A 226 2.01 19.82 -19.66
C SER A 226 2.96 20.90 -19.11
N ASP A 227 4.25 20.70 -19.33
CA ASP A 227 5.26 21.66 -18.87
C ASP A 227 5.04 23.05 -19.48
N GLU A 228 4.58 23.12 -20.73
CA GLU A 228 4.22 24.38 -21.40
C GLU A 228 3.11 25.14 -20.61
N VAL A 229 2.07 24.43 -20.18
CA VAL A 229 0.99 25.04 -19.36
C VAL A 229 1.51 25.44 -17.99
N LYS A 230 2.33 24.59 -17.37
CA LYS A 230 2.98 24.88 -16.07
C LYS A 230 3.86 26.11 -16.12
N ASP A 231 4.66 26.26 -17.18
CA ASP A 231 5.55 27.40 -17.37
C ASP A 231 4.76 28.68 -17.58
N LYS A 232 3.71 28.64 -18.42
CA LYS A 232 2.82 29.77 -18.61
C LYS A 232 2.14 30.23 -17.30
N ILE A 233 1.65 29.29 -16.48
CA ILE A 233 1.11 29.60 -15.17
C ILE A 233 2.15 30.26 -14.28
N ARG A 234 3.40 29.76 -14.32
CA ARG A 234 4.50 30.30 -13.51
C ARG A 234 4.84 31.73 -13.93
N GLU A 235 4.97 31.99 -15.21
CA GLU A 235 5.26 33.32 -15.75
C GLU A 235 4.16 34.34 -15.41
N ASP A 236 2.90 33.97 -15.61
CA ASP A 236 1.76 34.88 -15.45
C ASP A 236 1.42 35.16 -13.99
N PHE A 237 1.68 34.23 -13.07
CA PHE A 237 1.11 34.26 -11.73
C PHE A 237 2.13 34.27 -10.57
N SER A 238 3.37 33.80 -10.74
CA SER A 238 4.31 33.73 -9.61
C SER A 238 4.48 35.06 -8.92
N TYR A 239 4.70 36.14 -9.68
CA TYR A 239 4.83 37.49 -9.13
C TYR A 239 3.55 38.02 -8.46
N LYS A 240 2.37 37.65 -8.94
CA LYS A 240 1.10 38.07 -8.35
C LYS A 240 0.87 37.37 -7.01
N ILE A 241 1.20 36.09 -6.91
CA ILE A 241 1.08 35.31 -5.68
C ILE A 241 2.01 35.82 -4.59
N THR A 242 3.25 36.22 -4.90
CA THR A 242 4.17 36.81 -3.90
C THR A 242 3.70 38.14 -3.32
N LYS A 243 2.72 38.81 -3.94
CA LYS A 243 2.08 40.02 -3.41
C LYS A 243 0.93 39.77 -2.43
N LEU A 244 0.51 38.51 -2.30
CA LEU A 244 -0.51 38.12 -1.34
C LEU A 244 0.16 37.93 0.02
N ASP A 245 -0.31 38.65 1.01
CA ASP A 245 0.12 38.48 2.39
C ASP A 245 -0.51 37.22 3.02
N GLU A 246 -0.01 36.80 4.19
CA GLU A 246 -0.50 35.62 4.90
C GLU A 246 -2.01 35.66 5.17
N GLU A 247 -2.55 36.85 5.48
CA GLU A 247 -3.99 36.99 5.70
C GLU A 247 -4.81 36.76 4.44
N MET A 248 -4.32 37.19 3.28
CA MET A 248 -4.96 36.91 2.00
C MET A 248 -4.87 35.45 1.62
N LEU A 249 -3.69 34.82 1.80
CA LEU A 249 -3.50 33.39 1.55
C LEU A 249 -4.46 32.56 2.41
N LYS A 250 -4.52 32.83 3.71
CA LYS A 250 -5.47 32.20 4.62
C LYS A 250 -6.93 32.46 4.23
N THR A 251 -7.23 33.67 3.77
CA THR A 251 -8.59 34.03 3.29
C THR A 251 -8.98 33.19 2.08
N ILE A 252 -8.06 33.00 1.12
CA ILE A 252 -8.30 32.18 -0.07
C ILE A 252 -8.56 30.73 0.34
N GLU A 253 -7.72 30.14 1.19
CA GLU A 253 -7.87 28.76 1.65
C GLU A 253 -9.23 28.54 2.30
N VAL A 254 -9.54 29.33 3.34
CA VAL A 254 -10.79 29.20 4.08
C VAL A 254 -11.99 29.45 3.19
N PHE A 255 -11.91 30.41 2.25
CA PHE A 255 -13.01 30.69 1.33
C PHE A 255 -13.29 29.52 0.39
N PHE A 256 -12.25 28.81 -0.07
CA PHE A 256 -12.41 27.57 -0.84
C PHE A 256 -12.94 26.42 0.01
N ASP A 257 -12.40 26.22 1.22
CA ASP A 257 -12.81 25.17 2.15
C ASP A 257 -14.29 25.32 2.56
N CYS A 258 -14.80 26.56 2.65
CA CYS A 258 -16.21 26.88 2.88
C CYS A 258 -17.07 26.86 1.58
N GLY A 259 -16.63 26.26 0.47
CA GLY A 259 -17.38 26.15 -0.77
C GLY A 259 -17.80 27.49 -1.37
N LEU A 260 -16.99 28.53 -1.25
CA LEU A 260 -17.23 29.91 -1.70
C LEU A 260 -18.40 30.61 -0.96
N ASN A 261 -18.75 30.13 0.24
CA ASN A 261 -19.79 30.72 1.07
C ASN A 261 -19.22 31.86 1.92
N LEU A 262 -19.62 33.10 1.58
CA LEU A 262 -19.14 34.31 2.27
C LEU A 262 -19.47 34.33 3.77
N SER A 263 -20.62 33.81 4.18
CA SER A 263 -21.05 33.86 5.57
C SER A 263 -20.31 32.84 6.42
N GLU A 264 -20.11 31.65 5.92
CA GLU A 264 -19.34 30.59 6.59
C GLU A 264 -17.86 30.97 6.66
N ALA A 265 -17.27 31.42 5.55
CA ALA A 265 -15.87 31.83 5.53
C ALA A 265 -15.57 33.02 6.48
N ALA A 266 -16.49 34.00 6.57
CA ALA A 266 -16.33 35.10 7.51
C ALA A 266 -16.37 34.62 8.97
N LYS A 267 -17.26 33.65 9.30
CA LYS A 267 -17.37 33.05 10.61
C LYS A 267 -16.10 32.26 10.96
N GLU A 268 -15.63 31.42 10.01
CA GLU A 268 -14.43 30.60 10.20
C GLU A 268 -13.16 31.45 10.37
N LEU A 269 -13.09 32.59 9.67
CA LEU A 269 -11.99 33.55 9.81
C LEU A 269 -12.14 34.48 11.04
N TYR A 270 -13.22 34.38 11.80
CA TYR A 270 -13.55 35.28 12.92
C TYR A 270 -13.53 36.78 12.55
N ILE A 271 -14.04 37.12 11.34
CA ILE A 271 -14.12 38.49 10.84
C ILE A 271 -15.53 38.86 10.42
N HIS A 272 -15.80 40.18 10.32
CA HIS A 272 -17.08 40.63 9.75
C HIS A 272 -17.14 40.36 8.25
N ARG A 273 -18.32 40.04 7.73
CA ARG A 273 -18.54 39.76 6.30
C ARG A 273 -18.01 40.86 5.37
N ASN A 274 -18.14 42.13 5.77
CA ASN A 274 -17.64 43.26 4.97
C ASN A 274 -16.11 43.24 4.89
N THR A 275 -15.42 42.83 5.96
CA THR A 275 -13.97 42.67 5.97
C THR A 275 -13.52 41.58 5.02
N LEU A 276 -14.27 40.45 4.97
CA LEU A 276 -14.01 39.40 4.01
C LEU A 276 -14.18 39.90 2.57
N ILE A 277 -15.26 40.61 2.26
CA ILE A 277 -15.47 41.18 0.95
C ILE A 277 -14.32 42.13 0.55
N TYR A 278 -13.90 43.01 1.46
CA TYR A 278 -12.74 43.85 1.21
C TYR A 278 -11.44 43.10 0.90
N ARG A 279 -11.18 41.99 1.63
CA ARG A 279 -10.03 41.11 1.35
C ARG A 279 -10.15 40.45 -0.01
N LEU A 280 -11.31 39.93 -0.37
CA LEU A 280 -11.57 39.31 -1.69
C LEU A 280 -11.42 40.33 -2.83
N ASP A 281 -11.87 41.60 -2.64
CA ASP A 281 -11.65 42.66 -3.63
C ASP A 281 -10.16 43.01 -3.79
N LYS A 282 -9.38 42.96 -2.70
CA LYS A 282 -7.92 43.16 -2.76
C LYS A 282 -7.23 42.00 -3.49
N ILE A 283 -7.62 40.76 -3.23
CA ILE A 283 -7.14 39.55 -3.93
C ILE A 283 -7.46 39.69 -5.43
N GLN A 284 -8.68 40.05 -5.80
CA GLN A 284 -9.08 40.26 -7.19
C GLN A 284 -8.21 41.33 -7.89
N ARG A 285 -7.92 42.45 -7.22
CA ARG A 285 -7.06 43.50 -7.80
C ARG A 285 -5.63 43.02 -8.06
N ILE A 286 -5.07 42.18 -7.18
CA ILE A 286 -3.70 41.66 -7.32
C ILE A 286 -3.67 40.55 -8.39
N THR A 287 -4.61 39.63 -8.34
CA THR A 287 -4.56 38.40 -9.16
C THR A 287 -5.28 38.55 -10.50
N SER A 288 -6.19 39.52 -10.62
CA SER A 288 -7.16 39.68 -11.73
C SER A 288 -8.27 38.63 -11.74
N TYR A 289 -8.39 37.77 -10.72
CA TYR A 289 -9.42 36.76 -10.58
C TYR A 289 -10.40 37.11 -9.45
N ASP A 290 -11.66 37.24 -9.80
CA ASP A 290 -12.76 37.33 -8.82
C ASP A 290 -13.15 35.89 -8.39
N ILE A 291 -12.54 35.40 -7.32
CA ILE A 291 -12.75 34.03 -6.82
C ILE A 291 -14.15 33.79 -6.22
N ARG A 292 -15.03 34.79 -6.18
CA ARG A 292 -16.46 34.64 -5.88
C ARG A 292 -17.24 34.06 -7.06
N LYS A 293 -16.68 34.16 -8.27
CA LYS A 293 -17.27 33.63 -9.50
C LYS A 293 -16.73 32.22 -9.73
N PHE A 294 -17.60 31.22 -9.84
CA PHE A 294 -17.25 29.82 -9.92
C PHE A 294 -16.13 29.52 -10.95
N ASN A 295 -16.28 29.98 -12.20
CA ASN A 295 -15.26 29.73 -13.24
C ASN A 295 -13.89 30.31 -12.88
N ASN A 296 -13.86 31.50 -12.29
CA ASN A 296 -12.61 32.12 -11.85
C ASN A 296 -12.02 31.39 -10.63
N ALA A 297 -12.88 30.97 -9.70
CA ALA A 297 -12.48 30.22 -8.52
C ALA A 297 -11.82 28.89 -8.90
N MET A 298 -12.43 28.16 -9.87
CA MET A 298 -11.90 26.88 -10.36
C MET A 298 -10.51 27.04 -10.99
N ILE A 299 -10.36 28.01 -11.91
CA ILE A 299 -9.06 28.28 -12.53
C ILE A 299 -8.03 28.72 -11.48
N PHE A 300 -8.44 29.61 -10.57
CA PHE A 300 -7.55 30.12 -9.53
C PHE A 300 -7.14 29.02 -8.53
N LYS A 301 -8.01 28.08 -8.21
CA LYS A 301 -7.68 26.92 -7.36
C LYS A 301 -6.57 26.06 -7.98
N ILE A 302 -6.62 25.82 -9.29
CA ILE A 302 -5.57 25.10 -10.03
C ILE A 302 -4.24 25.87 -9.97
N ILE A 303 -4.27 27.17 -10.27
CA ILE A 303 -3.09 28.04 -10.21
C ILE A 303 -2.50 28.07 -8.80
N PHE A 304 -3.35 28.22 -7.79
CA PHE A 304 -2.96 28.31 -6.39
C PHE A 304 -2.39 26.99 -5.87
N LEU A 305 -2.94 25.84 -6.26
CA LEU A 305 -2.33 24.54 -5.96
C LEU A 305 -0.94 24.40 -6.58
N TYR A 306 -0.79 24.80 -7.84
CA TYR A 306 0.51 24.66 -8.52
C TYR A 306 1.61 25.58 -7.99
N ILE A 307 1.27 26.84 -7.68
CA ILE A 307 2.26 27.86 -7.29
C ILE A 307 2.29 28.06 -5.77
N GLY A 308 1.12 28.12 -5.13
CA GLY A 308 0.91 28.72 -3.82
C GLY A 308 1.72 28.14 -2.69
N ARG A 309 2.16 26.87 -2.79
CA ARG A 309 2.99 26.21 -1.76
C ARG A 309 4.48 26.17 -2.06
N LYS A 310 4.90 26.56 -3.26
CA LYS A 310 6.33 26.72 -3.59
C LYS A 310 6.89 28.06 -3.17
N VAL A 311 6.03 28.99 -2.75
CA VAL A 311 6.36 30.39 -2.44
C VAL A 311 6.22 30.69 -0.94
N ILE A 312 5.62 29.77 -0.17
CA ILE A 312 5.54 29.81 1.31
C ILE A 312 6.47 28.73 1.85
#